data_a4361adea43534c0cdce2864373f683d
#
_entry.id   a4361adea43534c0cdce2864373f683d
#
_cell.length_a   1.000
_cell.length_b   1.000
_cell.length_c   1.000
_cell.angle_alpha   90.00
_cell.angle_beta   90.00
_cell.angle_gamma   90.00
#
_symmetry.space_group_name_H-M   'P 1'
#
loop_
_entity.id
_entity.type
_entity.pdbx_description
1 polymer ?
#
loop_
_entity_poly.entity_id
_entity_poly.type
_entity_poly.pdbx_seq_one_letter_code
_entity_poly.pdbx_strand_id
1 'polypeptide(L)'
;MSEPLEMKSKFYEWTNEVLSKSPFDVKTNNLMSLIAALVIGNDGAVSYFYFSAKKAGATEAELAAVTDIAIATTGLNLYTLLPKE
;
A
#
# COMPACT_ATOMS: atom_id res chain seq x y z
N MET A 1 11.27 -29.30 -2.15
CA MET A 1 10.06 -29.20 -1.79
C MET A 1 9.38 -28.00 -2.26
N SER A 2 8.31 -28.16 -2.70
CA SER A 2 7.75 -27.15 -3.52
C SER A 2 6.48 -26.55 -2.97
N GLU A 3 5.87 -27.14 -1.96
CA GLU A 3 4.56 -26.69 -1.55
C GLU A 3 4.55 -25.26 -1.05
N PRO A 4 5.47 -24.79 -0.17
CA PRO A 4 5.50 -23.39 0.22
C PRO A 4 5.74 -22.47 -0.96
N LEU A 5 6.57 -22.90 -1.92
CA LEU A 5 6.82 -22.10 -3.11
C LEU A 5 5.60 -22.04 -4.01
N GLU A 6 4.86 -23.15 -4.10
CA GLU A 6 3.63 -23.17 -4.88
C GLU A 6 2.59 -22.23 -4.29
N MET A 7 2.41 -22.26 -2.99
CA MET A 7 1.44 -21.41 -2.34
C MET A 7 1.82 -19.94 -2.51
N LYS A 8 3.11 -19.64 -2.40
CA LYS A 8 3.60 -18.28 -2.59
C LYS A 8 3.32 -17.80 -4.00
N SER A 9 3.57 -18.66 -5.01
CA SER A 9 3.29 -18.34 -6.40
C SER A 9 1.81 -18.05 -6.61
N LYS A 10 0.96 -18.90 -6.05
CA LYS A 10 -0.48 -18.71 -6.19
C LYS A 10 -0.94 -17.42 -5.54
N PHE A 11 -0.34 -17.08 -4.40
CA PHE A 11 -0.67 -15.82 -3.72
C PHE A 11 -0.30 -14.62 -4.60
N TYR A 12 0.88 -14.65 -5.20
CA TYR A 12 1.29 -13.55 -6.08
C TYR A 12 0.42 -13.46 -7.32
N GLU A 13 0.01 -14.59 -7.87
CA GLU A 13 -0.93 -14.58 -8.99
C GLU A 13 -2.24 -13.95 -8.60
N TRP A 14 -2.76 -14.30 -7.43
CA TRP A 14 -4.00 -13.75 -6.93
C TRP A 14 -3.87 -12.23 -6.70
N THR A 15 -2.74 -11.80 -6.14
CA THR A 15 -2.49 -10.39 -5.90
C THR A 15 -2.50 -9.62 -7.22
N ASN A 16 -1.82 -10.15 -8.24
CA ASN A 16 -1.80 -9.52 -9.54
C ASN A 16 -3.19 -9.44 -10.14
N GLU A 17 -3.98 -10.48 -9.95
CA GLU A 17 -5.35 -10.50 -10.44
C GLU A 17 -6.20 -9.44 -9.76
N VAL A 18 -6.07 -9.32 -8.44
CA VAL A 18 -6.79 -8.29 -7.69
C VAL A 18 -6.48 -6.90 -8.25
N LEU A 19 -5.20 -6.62 -8.46
CA LEU A 19 -4.79 -5.31 -8.95
C LEU A 19 -5.23 -5.06 -10.38
N SER A 20 -5.14 -6.10 -11.23
CA SER A 20 -5.48 -5.92 -12.64
C SER A 20 -6.97 -5.80 -12.86
N LYS A 21 -7.79 -6.36 -11.99
CA LYS A 21 -9.25 -6.28 -12.09
C LYS A 21 -9.83 -5.11 -11.32
N SER A 22 -9.00 -4.36 -10.63
CA SER A 22 -9.45 -3.19 -9.90
C SER A 22 -10.02 -2.15 -10.86
N PRO A 23 -11.13 -1.48 -10.49
CA PRO A 23 -11.67 -0.41 -11.32
C PRO A 23 -10.83 0.87 -11.28
N PHE A 24 -9.84 0.93 -10.40
CA PHE A 24 -8.97 2.10 -10.29
C PHE A 24 -7.81 1.96 -11.27
N ASP A 25 -7.26 3.08 -11.69
CA ASP A 25 -6.12 3.04 -12.61
C ASP A 25 -4.86 2.59 -11.89
N VAL A 26 -3.80 2.34 -12.67
CA VAL A 26 -2.56 1.79 -12.14
C VAL A 26 -1.95 2.71 -11.09
N LYS A 27 -1.96 4.01 -11.36
CA LYS A 27 -1.41 4.97 -10.41
C LYS A 27 -2.14 4.92 -9.07
N THR A 28 -3.46 4.94 -9.12
CA THR A 28 -4.29 4.91 -7.91
C THR A 28 -4.11 3.60 -7.16
N ASN A 29 -4.07 2.48 -7.87
CA ASN A 29 -3.82 1.18 -7.24
C ASN A 29 -2.51 1.20 -6.47
N ASN A 30 -1.46 1.74 -7.07
CA ASN A 30 -0.15 1.78 -6.42
C ASN A 30 -0.13 2.74 -5.23
N LEU A 31 -0.83 3.86 -5.33
CA LEU A 31 -0.91 4.80 -4.22
C LEU A 31 -1.64 4.20 -3.02
N MET A 32 -2.74 3.49 -3.29
CA MET A 32 -3.47 2.81 -2.21
C MET A 32 -2.64 1.71 -1.58
N SER A 33 -1.92 0.95 -2.40
CA SER A 33 -1.04 -0.11 -1.90
C SER A 33 0.10 0.48 -1.08
N LEU A 34 0.58 1.65 -1.46
CA LEU A 34 1.63 2.35 -0.73
C LEU A 34 1.14 2.75 0.68
N ILE A 35 -0.10 3.25 0.77
CA ILE A 35 -0.66 3.59 2.08
C ILE A 35 -0.67 2.36 2.99
N ALA A 36 -1.17 1.24 2.47
CA ALA A 36 -1.25 0.01 3.25
C ALA A 36 0.14 -0.45 3.69
N ALA A 37 1.12 -0.37 2.78
CA ALA A 37 2.49 -0.77 3.10
C ALA A 37 3.11 0.11 4.18
N LEU A 38 2.83 1.42 4.12
CA LEU A 38 3.33 2.36 5.13
C LEU A 38 2.75 2.04 6.50
N VAL A 39 1.45 1.77 6.56
CA VAL A 39 0.77 1.50 7.81
C VAL A 39 1.28 0.20 8.43
N ILE A 40 1.49 -0.82 7.60
CA ILE A 40 2.00 -2.10 8.08
C ILE A 40 3.49 -2.01 8.44
N GLY A 41 4.23 -1.11 7.79
CA GLY A 41 5.65 -0.96 8.06
C GLY A 41 6.52 -1.94 7.29
N ASN A 42 6.10 -2.34 6.11
CA ASN A 42 6.87 -3.28 5.29
C ASN A 42 7.77 -2.51 4.33
N ASP A 43 9.06 -2.43 4.66
CA ASP A 43 10.01 -1.64 3.90
C ASP A 43 10.07 -2.03 2.44
N GLY A 44 10.07 -3.34 2.15
CA GLY A 44 10.14 -3.81 0.77
C GLY A 44 8.91 -3.40 -0.03
N ALA A 45 7.74 -3.53 0.58
CA ALA A 45 6.50 -3.13 -0.09
C ALA A 45 6.43 -1.62 -0.28
N VAL A 46 6.89 -0.85 0.71
CA VAL A 46 6.92 0.62 0.59
C VAL A 46 7.76 1.02 -0.60
N SER A 47 8.98 0.50 -0.70
CA SER A 47 9.86 0.82 -1.83
C SER A 47 9.21 0.42 -3.15
N TYR A 48 8.67 -0.78 -3.22
CA TYR A 48 8.10 -1.28 -4.45
C TYR A 48 6.95 -0.39 -4.93
N PHE A 49 6.00 -0.11 -4.05
CA PHE A 49 4.82 0.67 -4.45
C PHE A 49 5.14 2.15 -4.65
N TYR A 50 6.12 2.67 -3.92
CA TYR A 50 6.57 4.04 -4.12
C TYR A 50 7.09 4.23 -5.56
N PHE A 51 8.01 3.37 -5.97
CA PHE A 51 8.59 3.50 -7.30
C PHE A 51 7.62 3.09 -8.40
N SER A 52 6.74 2.13 -8.12
CA SER A 52 5.70 1.76 -9.09
C SER A 52 4.71 2.90 -9.31
N ALA A 53 4.36 3.60 -8.25
CA ALA A 53 3.46 4.76 -8.36
C ALA A 53 4.14 5.86 -9.18
N LYS A 54 5.42 6.12 -8.95
CA LYS A 54 6.16 7.11 -9.74
C LYS A 54 6.18 6.74 -11.21
N LYS A 55 6.44 5.47 -11.50
CA LYS A 55 6.43 4.99 -12.89
C LYS A 55 5.07 5.18 -13.54
N ALA A 56 4.01 5.05 -12.76
CA ALA A 56 2.66 5.21 -13.26
C ALA A 56 2.21 6.67 -13.33
N GLY A 57 3.10 7.61 -13.01
CA GLY A 57 2.82 9.03 -13.17
C GLY A 57 2.46 9.77 -11.90
N ALA A 58 2.66 9.16 -10.74
CA ALA A 58 2.38 9.88 -9.49
C ALA A 58 3.33 11.04 -9.33
N THR A 59 2.80 12.18 -8.95
CA THR A 59 3.59 13.37 -8.70
C THR A 59 4.15 13.36 -7.29
N GLU A 60 5.14 14.23 -7.05
CA GLU A 60 5.69 14.38 -5.72
C GLU A 60 4.60 14.82 -4.73
N ALA A 61 3.69 15.68 -5.19
CA ALA A 61 2.59 16.12 -4.33
C ALA A 61 1.67 14.97 -3.97
N GLU A 62 1.41 14.06 -4.92
CA GLU A 62 0.57 12.90 -4.65
C GLU A 62 1.25 11.95 -3.67
N LEU A 63 2.55 11.74 -3.83
CA LEU A 63 3.29 10.87 -2.93
C LEU A 63 3.35 11.45 -1.52
N ALA A 64 3.53 12.76 -1.42
CA ALA A 64 3.52 13.43 -0.12
C ALA A 64 2.14 13.32 0.53
N ALA A 65 1.08 13.51 -0.26
CA ALA A 65 -0.29 13.44 0.25
C ALA A 65 -0.61 12.05 0.80
N VAL A 66 -0.17 11.00 0.10
CA VAL A 66 -0.37 9.63 0.55
C VAL A 66 0.28 9.40 1.91
N THR A 67 1.52 9.88 2.05
CA THR A 67 2.25 9.75 3.31
C THR A 67 1.53 10.51 4.43
N ASP A 68 1.09 11.72 4.14
CA ASP A 68 0.37 12.53 5.12
C ASP A 68 -0.94 11.87 5.54
N ILE A 69 -1.66 11.28 4.59
CA ILE A 69 -2.90 10.57 4.89
C ILE A 69 -2.63 9.37 5.80
N ALA A 70 -1.57 8.63 5.52
CA ALA A 70 -1.20 7.49 6.35
C ALA A 70 -0.89 7.92 7.79
N ILE A 71 -0.14 9.02 7.92
CA ILE A 71 0.21 9.56 9.23
C ILE A 71 -1.03 10.05 9.96
N ALA A 72 -1.88 10.81 9.27
CA ALA A 72 -3.09 11.37 9.88
C ALA A 72 -4.04 10.26 10.34
N THR A 73 -4.23 9.24 9.51
CA THR A 73 -5.13 8.14 9.84
C THR A 73 -4.60 7.37 11.05
N THR A 74 -3.30 7.09 11.06
CA THR A 74 -2.68 6.40 12.18
C THR A 74 -2.77 7.25 13.46
N GLY A 75 -2.56 8.56 13.31
CA GLY A 75 -2.66 9.48 14.44
C GLY A 75 -4.06 9.53 15.03
N LEU A 76 -5.08 9.52 14.18
CA LEU A 76 -6.46 9.46 14.67
C LEU A 76 -6.69 8.22 15.53
N ASN A 77 -6.15 7.09 15.10
CA ASN A 77 -6.27 5.87 15.86
C ASN A 77 -5.65 6.01 17.24
N LEU A 78 -4.49 6.66 17.32
CA LEU A 78 -3.83 6.89 18.61
C LEU A 78 -4.66 7.78 19.52
N TYR A 79 -5.26 8.83 18.95
CA TYR A 79 -6.10 9.72 19.76
C TYR A 79 -7.32 9.01 20.32
N THR A 80 -7.91 8.07 19.55
CA THR A 80 -9.08 7.36 20.04
C THR A 80 -8.74 6.39 21.16
N LEU A 81 -7.46 6.06 21.34
CA LEU A 81 -7.04 5.18 22.43
C LEU A 81 -6.83 5.94 23.74
N LEU A 82 -6.78 7.27 23.70
CA LEU A 82 -6.59 8.04 24.90
C LEU A 82 -7.86 8.03 25.75
N PRO A 83 -7.72 7.96 27.07
CA PRO A 83 -8.89 8.00 27.94
C PRO A 83 -9.62 9.34 27.82
N LYS A 84 -10.93 9.29 27.93
CA LYS A 84 -11.73 10.52 27.96
C LYS A 84 -11.80 11.04 29.38
N GLU A 85 -11.77 12.34 29.52
CA GLU A 85 -11.82 12.98 30.84
C GLU A 85 -13.18 13.48 31.19
#